data_8970e23c086f0d924896211853960e6c
#
_entry.id   8970e23c086f0d924896211853960e6c
#
_cell.length_a   1.000
_cell.length_b   1.000
_cell.length_c   1.000
_cell.angle_alpha   90.00
_cell.angle_beta   90.00
_cell.angle_gamma   90.00
#
_symmetry.space_group_name_H-M   'P 1'
#
loop_
_entity.id
_entity.type
_entity.pdbx_description
1 polymer ?
#
loop_
_entity_poly.entity_id
_entity_poly.type
_entity_poly.pdbx_seq_one_letter_code
_entity_poly.pdbx_strand_id
1 'polypeptide(L)'
;MTLNRRDFLKISGAGAAVTLTGCATQSASRARAHVVVVGAGFGGATCAKYLRQWDPNIDVTLIEPNDKFVSCPISNWVLGGLRSMDDITHGYDKLPRHGIKMVKDTVVAIDPAKRTVKTRGGASIGYDRLVLAPGIEVLTDTVKGFKEAEAAGKVVHAWKAGAQTALLRKQLEAMPDGGTFVMSVP
;
A
#
# COMPACT_ATOMS: atom_id res chain seq x y z
N MET A 1 -53.57 -21.68 42.82
CA MET A 1 -53.64 -20.81 41.66
C MET A 1 -53.20 -21.62 40.41
N THR A 2 -54.17 -22.07 39.64
CA THR A 2 -53.91 -22.86 38.42
C THR A 2 -53.70 -21.88 37.23
N LEU A 3 -52.49 -21.79 36.77
CA LEU A 3 -52.18 -21.05 35.59
C LEU A 3 -52.85 -21.64 34.34
N ASN A 4 -53.67 -20.85 33.69
CA ASN A 4 -54.39 -21.26 32.52
C ASN A 4 -53.51 -21.03 31.27
N ARG A 5 -53.76 -21.80 30.22
CA ARG A 5 -53.00 -21.80 28.95
C ARG A 5 -52.85 -20.40 28.33
N ARG A 6 -53.85 -19.52 28.56
CA ARG A 6 -53.87 -18.14 28.05
C ARG A 6 -52.91 -17.22 28.83
N ASP A 7 -52.75 -17.46 30.16
CA ASP A 7 -51.82 -16.66 30.97
C ASP A 7 -50.37 -17.08 30.75
N PHE A 8 -50.14 -18.37 30.48
CA PHE A 8 -48.82 -18.86 30.06
C PHE A 8 -48.36 -18.23 28.74
N LEU A 9 -49.23 -18.13 27.73
CA LEU A 9 -48.90 -17.50 26.45
C LEU A 9 -48.64 -15.99 26.56
N LYS A 10 -49.34 -15.29 27.47
CA LYS A 10 -49.08 -13.86 27.70
C LYS A 10 -47.74 -13.63 28.40
N ILE A 11 -47.39 -14.48 29.36
CA ILE A 11 -46.10 -14.40 30.06
C ILE A 11 -44.96 -14.79 29.14
N SER A 12 -45.10 -15.78 28.28
CA SER A 12 -44.11 -16.20 27.30
C SER A 12 -43.89 -15.14 26.19
N GLY A 13 -44.99 -14.46 25.77
CA GLY A 13 -44.92 -13.38 24.80
C GLY A 13 -44.20 -12.13 25.31
N ALA A 14 -44.42 -11.79 26.58
CA ALA A 14 -43.71 -10.65 27.20
C ALA A 14 -42.24 -10.94 27.46
N GLY A 15 -41.87 -12.18 27.79
CA GLY A 15 -40.47 -12.60 27.95
C GLY A 15 -39.68 -12.58 26.62
N ALA A 16 -40.31 -12.96 25.51
CA ALA A 16 -39.70 -12.95 24.20
C ALA A 16 -39.43 -11.52 23.65
N ALA A 17 -40.25 -10.55 24.00
CA ALA A 17 -40.08 -9.16 23.59
C ALA A 17 -38.87 -8.47 24.29
N VAL A 18 -38.55 -8.87 25.51
CA VAL A 18 -37.41 -8.29 26.27
C VAL A 18 -36.07 -8.88 25.80
N THR A 19 -36.05 -10.12 25.28
CA THR A 19 -34.82 -10.73 24.75
C THR A 19 -34.46 -10.25 23.36
N LEU A 20 -35.41 -9.69 22.58
CA LEU A 20 -35.13 -9.15 21.24
C LEU A 20 -34.56 -7.72 21.24
N THR A 21 -34.71 -6.96 22.33
CA THR A 21 -34.16 -5.62 22.48
C THR A 21 -32.73 -5.60 23.04
N GLY A 22 -32.19 -6.75 23.49
CA GLY A 22 -30.85 -6.87 24.07
C GLY A 22 -29.71 -7.08 23.08
N CYS A 23 -29.97 -7.25 21.78
CA CYS A 23 -28.93 -7.60 20.78
C CYS A 23 -28.48 -6.46 19.84
N ALA A 24 -28.69 -5.21 20.21
CA ALA A 24 -28.31 -4.07 19.33
C ALA A 24 -27.25 -3.13 19.91
N THR A 25 -26.54 -3.52 20.95
CA THR A 25 -25.24 -2.90 21.23
C THR A 25 -24.14 -3.81 20.68
N GLN A 26 -23.94 -3.78 19.37
CA GLN A 26 -22.61 -4.06 18.84
C GLN A 26 -21.70 -3.00 19.47
N SER A 27 -21.07 -3.35 20.58
CA SER A 27 -19.87 -2.66 21.03
C SER A 27 -18.96 -2.66 19.82
N ALA A 28 -18.75 -1.48 19.23
CA ALA A 28 -17.70 -1.31 18.24
C ALA A 28 -16.44 -1.86 18.91
N SER A 29 -16.00 -3.06 18.50
CA SER A 29 -14.86 -3.69 19.13
C SER A 29 -13.71 -2.74 18.88
N ARG A 30 -13.21 -2.11 19.94
CA ARG A 30 -12.07 -1.22 19.88
C ARG A 30 -10.95 -1.99 19.18
N ALA A 31 -10.38 -1.43 18.13
CA ALA A 31 -9.27 -2.04 17.42
C ALA A 31 -8.20 -2.49 18.43
N ARG A 32 -7.70 -3.72 18.28
CA ARG A 32 -6.63 -4.27 19.14
C ARG A 32 -5.35 -3.46 19.05
N ALA A 33 -5.03 -2.96 17.86
CA ALA A 33 -3.85 -2.19 17.58
C ALA A 33 -4.06 -1.36 16.31
N HIS A 34 -3.39 -0.24 16.23
CA HIS A 34 -3.28 0.55 15.01
C HIS A 34 -1.87 0.38 14.42
N VAL A 35 -1.80 -0.17 13.22
CA VAL A 35 -0.56 -0.35 12.47
C VAL A 35 -0.52 0.67 11.34
N VAL A 36 0.54 1.48 11.31
CA VAL A 36 0.84 2.36 10.18
C VAL A 36 1.89 1.69 9.30
N VAL A 37 1.60 1.61 8.01
CA VAL A 37 2.51 1.09 6.97
C VAL A 37 2.90 2.23 6.05
N VAL A 38 4.19 2.44 5.87
CA VAL A 38 4.74 3.49 4.98
C VAL A 38 5.26 2.84 3.70
N GLY A 39 4.66 3.22 2.58
CA GLY A 39 4.95 2.68 1.25
C GLY A 39 4.07 1.49 0.88
N ALA A 40 3.49 1.54 -0.32
CA ALA A 40 2.58 0.52 -0.85
C ALA A 40 3.20 -0.32 -1.98
N GLY A 41 4.52 -0.48 -1.97
CA GLY A 41 5.22 -1.45 -2.82
C GLY A 41 4.93 -2.89 -2.40
N PHE A 42 5.68 -3.85 -2.92
CA PHE A 42 5.50 -5.29 -2.61
C PHE A 42 5.48 -5.57 -1.11
N GLY A 43 6.43 -5.03 -0.34
CA GLY A 43 6.51 -5.28 1.09
C GLY A 43 5.35 -4.67 1.86
N GLY A 44 5.08 -3.37 1.67
CA GLY A 44 4.08 -2.64 2.44
C GLY A 44 2.65 -3.07 2.12
N ALA A 45 2.28 -3.17 0.83
CA ALA A 45 0.95 -3.61 0.42
C ALA A 45 0.66 -5.05 0.87
N THR A 46 1.65 -5.94 0.75
CA THR A 46 1.53 -7.33 1.21
C THR A 46 1.36 -7.39 2.72
N CYS A 47 2.20 -6.68 3.47
CA CYS A 47 2.11 -6.62 4.93
C CYS A 47 0.75 -6.09 5.38
N ALA A 48 0.29 -4.97 4.84
CA ALA A 48 -0.99 -4.37 5.17
C ALA A 48 -2.16 -5.33 4.91
N LYS A 49 -2.15 -6.01 3.75
CA LYS A 49 -3.17 -6.99 3.38
C LYS A 49 -3.21 -8.16 4.36
N TYR A 50 -2.06 -8.78 4.65
CA TYR A 50 -2.02 -9.96 5.52
C TYR A 50 -2.32 -9.62 6.97
N LEU A 51 -1.94 -8.45 7.49
CA LEU A 51 -2.36 -8.01 8.82
C LEU A 51 -3.88 -8.00 8.95
N ARG A 52 -4.59 -7.45 7.96
CA ARG A 52 -6.05 -7.43 7.95
C ARG A 52 -6.69 -8.80 7.73
N GLN A 53 -6.04 -9.68 6.98
CA GLN A 53 -6.54 -11.04 6.75
C GLN A 53 -6.40 -11.93 7.98
N TRP A 54 -5.32 -11.79 8.74
CA TRP A 54 -5.06 -12.62 9.93
C TRP A 54 -5.79 -12.13 11.16
N ASP A 55 -5.94 -10.82 11.34
CA ASP A 55 -6.72 -10.25 12.43
C ASP A 55 -7.51 -9.02 11.97
N PRO A 56 -8.83 -9.17 11.74
CA PRO A 56 -9.68 -8.06 11.33
C PRO A 56 -9.86 -6.99 12.42
N ASN A 57 -9.38 -7.21 13.65
CA ASN A 57 -9.40 -6.21 14.73
C ASN A 57 -8.15 -5.30 14.73
N ILE A 58 -7.19 -5.51 13.83
CA ILE A 58 -6.07 -4.60 13.64
C ILE A 58 -6.50 -3.51 12.65
N ASP A 59 -6.46 -2.25 13.07
CA ASP A 59 -6.60 -1.13 12.15
C ASP A 59 -5.29 -0.92 11.38
N VAL A 60 -5.39 -0.83 10.05
CA VAL A 60 -4.22 -0.62 9.18
C VAL A 60 -4.40 0.66 8.39
N THR A 61 -3.46 1.59 8.55
CA THR A 61 -3.32 2.77 7.70
C THR A 61 -2.08 2.61 6.83
N LEU A 62 -2.27 2.66 5.51
CA LEU A 62 -1.20 2.56 4.51
C LEU A 62 -1.01 3.92 3.84
N ILE A 63 0.21 4.48 3.96
CA ILE A 63 0.55 5.80 3.42
C ILE A 63 1.40 5.62 2.17
N GLU A 64 0.91 6.15 1.04
CA GLU A 64 1.56 6.05 -0.27
C GLU A 64 1.29 7.31 -1.08
N PRO A 65 2.33 8.01 -1.60
CA PRO A 65 2.13 9.21 -2.39
C PRO A 65 1.63 8.95 -3.82
N ASN A 66 1.90 7.78 -4.38
CA ASN A 66 1.57 7.46 -5.77
C ASN A 66 0.17 6.85 -5.90
N ASP A 67 -0.47 7.05 -7.05
CA ASP A 67 -1.77 6.44 -7.36
C ASP A 67 -1.64 5.01 -7.85
N LYS A 68 -0.48 4.66 -8.37
CA LYS A 68 -0.21 3.37 -9.01
C LYS A 68 1.15 2.84 -8.61
N PHE A 69 1.23 1.54 -8.55
CA PHE A 69 2.45 0.77 -8.36
C PHE A 69 2.95 0.24 -9.71
N VAL A 70 4.23 0.43 -9.99
CA VAL A 70 4.88 -0.15 -11.16
C VAL A 70 5.77 -1.30 -10.70
N SER A 71 5.51 -2.50 -11.22
CA SER A 71 6.23 -3.71 -10.82
C SER A 71 7.64 -3.74 -11.39
N CYS A 72 8.66 -3.71 -10.53
CA CYS A 72 10.06 -3.83 -10.93
C CYS A 72 10.44 -5.24 -11.41
N PRO A 73 10.10 -6.34 -10.76
CA PRO A 73 10.55 -7.69 -11.11
C PRO A 73 10.29 -8.14 -12.54
N ILE A 74 9.26 -7.61 -13.19
CA ILE A 74 8.89 -7.95 -14.58
C ILE A 74 9.13 -6.80 -15.56
N SER A 75 9.79 -5.72 -15.14
CA SER A 75 10.08 -4.57 -16.01
C SER A 75 11.07 -4.92 -17.14
N ASN A 76 11.91 -5.94 -16.97
CA ASN A 76 12.77 -6.48 -18.03
C ASN A 76 11.97 -7.04 -19.21
N TRP A 77 10.74 -7.49 -19.04
CA TRP A 77 9.88 -7.91 -20.14
C TRP A 77 9.40 -6.72 -20.98
N VAL A 78 9.27 -5.54 -20.35
CA VAL A 78 9.00 -4.29 -21.08
C VAL A 78 10.22 -3.93 -21.93
N LEU A 79 11.43 -4.04 -21.37
CA LEU A 79 12.67 -3.82 -22.11
C LEU A 79 12.81 -4.79 -23.30
N GLY A 80 12.43 -6.05 -23.11
CA GLY A 80 12.40 -7.08 -24.15
C GLY A 80 11.26 -6.95 -25.16
N GLY A 81 10.29 -6.03 -24.96
CA GLY A 81 9.13 -5.86 -25.84
C GLY A 81 8.05 -6.91 -25.69
N LEU A 82 8.11 -7.72 -24.62
CA LEU A 82 7.13 -8.79 -24.34
C LEU A 82 5.90 -8.28 -23.55
N ARG A 83 6.02 -7.13 -22.90
CA ARG A 83 4.98 -6.46 -22.11
C ARG A 83 5.02 -4.96 -22.35
N SER A 84 3.86 -4.32 -22.11
CA SER A 84 3.75 -2.87 -22.03
C SER A 84 3.96 -2.37 -20.60
N MET A 85 4.12 -1.05 -20.42
CA MET A 85 4.13 -0.43 -19.10
C MET A 85 2.80 -0.61 -18.37
N ASP A 86 1.68 -0.65 -19.08
CA ASP A 86 0.34 -0.84 -18.49
C ASP A 86 0.19 -2.24 -17.90
N ASP A 87 0.77 -3.26 -18.52
CA ASP A 87 0.74 -4.65 -18.01
C ASP A 87 1.41 -4.81 -16.65
N ILE A 88 2.37 -3.94 -16.31
CA ILE A 88 3.13 -3.97 -15.07
C ILE A 88 2.74 -2.87 -14.07
N THR A 89 1.71 -2.09 -14.41
CA THR A 89 1.22 -0.97 -13.59
C THR A 89 -0.11 -1.32 -12.96
N HIS A 90 -0.20 -1.22 -11.63
CA HIS A 90 -1.37 -1.64 -10.87
C HIS A 90 -1.84 -0.52 -9.93
N GLY A 91 -3.17 -0.32 -9.85
CA GLY A 91 -3.79 0.59 -8.88
C GLY A 91 -3.90 -0.04 -7.48
N TYR A 92 -4.19 0.81 -6.52
CA TYR A 92 -4.40 0.41 -5.11
C TYR A 92 -5.89 0.25 -4.73
N ASP A 93 -6.81 0.37 -5.69
CA ASP A 93 -8.27 0.36 -5.51
C ASP A 93 -8.81 -0.90 -4.81
N LYS A 94 -8.05 -2.00 -4.86
CA LYS A 94 -8.44 -3.26 -4.20
C LYS A 94 -8.04 -3.33 -2.73
N LEU A 95 -7.06 -2.56 -2.28
CA LEU A 95 -6.57 -2.60 -0.89
C LEU A 95 -7.63 -2.16 0.14
N PRO A 96 -8.44 -1.12 -0.09
CA PRO A 96 -9.52 -0.75 0.83
C PRO A 96 -10.55 -1.84 1.07
N ARG A 97 -10.76 -2.77 0.13
CA ARG A 97 -11.68 -3.91 0.28
C ARG A 97 -11.25 -4.87 1.40
N HIS A 98 -9.98 -4.83 1.78
CA HIS A 98 -9.45 -5.58 2.93
C HIS A 98 -9.55 -4.79 4.25
N GLY A 99 -10.24 -3.64 4.28
CA GLY A 99 -10.35 -2.78 5.46
C GLY A 99 -9.08 -1.96 5.72
N ILE A 100 -8.24 -1.74 4.70
CA ILE A 100 -7.03 -0.90 4.79
C ILE A 100 -7.42 0.54 4.51
N LYS A 101 -7.07 1.46 5.42
CA LYS A 101 -7.23 2.89 5.21
C LYS A 101 -6.05 3.41 4.38
N MET A 102 -6.33 3.83 3.14
CA MET A 102 -5.32 4.46 2.29
C MET A 102 -5.18 5.94 2.61
N VAL A 103 -3.95 6.41 2.73
CA VAL A 103 -3.61 7.84 2.85
C VAL A 103 -2.66 8.18 1.71
N LYS A 104 -3.15 8.99 0.77
CA LYS A 104 -2.34 9.48 -0.35
C LYS A 104 -1.51 10.67 0.09
N ASP A 105 -0.32 10.40 0.62
CA ASP A 105 0.60 11.42 1.10
C ASP A 105 2.03 10.86 1.26
N THR A 106 2.98 11.74 1.48
CA THR A 106 4.39 11.40 1.73
C THR A 106 4.71 11.57 3.22
N VAL A 107 5.28 10.55 3.83
CA VAL A 107 5.83 10.66 5.20
C VAL A 107 7.12 11.48 5.15
N VAL A 108 7.18 12.54 5.96
CA VAL A 108 8.33 13.47 6.03
C VAL A 108 9.07 13.40 7.36
N ALA A 109 8.44 12.88 8.41
CA ALA A 109 9.08 12.68 9.71
C ALA A 109 8.42 11.53 10.48
N ILE A 110 9.23 10.89 11.32
CA ILE A 110 8.81 9.83 12.25
C ILE A 110 9.32 10.22 13.63
N ASP A 111 8.43 10.20 14.62
CA ASP A 111 8.76 10.35 16.03
C ASP A 111 8.52 9.02 16.76
N PRO A 112 9.55 8.20 16.98
CA PRO A 112 9.39 6.91 17.62
C PRO A 112 8.98 7.00 19.08
N ALA A 113 9.39 8.08 19.78
CA ALA A 113 9.07 8.27 21.19
C ALA A 113 7.57 8.55 21.40
N LYS A 114 6.99 9.39 20.51
CA LYS A 114 5.56 9.70 20.50
C LYS A 114 4.74 8.69 19.68
N ARG A 115 5.40 7.78 18.98
CA ARG A 115 4.77 6.83 18.04
C ARG A 115 3.86 7.53 17.03
N THR A 116 4.40 8.54 16.34
CA THR A 116 3.67 9.29 15.33
C THR A 116 4.48 9.42 14.04
N VAL A 117 3.79 9.44 12.92
CA VAL A 117 4.34 9.84 11.62
C VAL A 117 3.71 11.15 11.19
N LYS A 118 4.53 12.04 10.59
CA LYS A 118 4.07 13.30 9.99
C LYS A 118 4.10 13.17 8.48
N THR A 119 3.04 13.64 7.84
CA THR A 119 2.95 13.68 6.39
C THR A 119 3.22 15.07 5.86
N ARG A 120 3.54 15.18 4.57
CA ARG A 120 3.78 16.45 3.87
C ARG A 120 2.55 17.34 3.89
N GLY A 121 1.35 16.76 3.81
CA GLY A 121 0.07 17.48 3.91
C GLY A 121 -0.27 17.95 5.33
N GLY A 122 0.61 17.74 6.32
CA GLY A 122 0.47 18.25 7.70
C GLY A 122 -0.25 17.31 8.66
N ALA A 123 -0.71 16.13 8.22
CA ALA A 123 -1.32 15.17 9.12
C ALA A 123 -0.28 14.56 10.08
N SER A 124 -0.70 14.34 11.34
CA SER A 124 0.05 13.58 12.33
C SER A 124 -0.75 12.32 12.68
N ILE A 125 -0.19 11.15 12.37
CA ILE A 125 -0.87 9.86 12.52
C ILE A 125 -0.14 9.05 13.58
N GLY A 126 -0.87 8.71 14.66
CA GLY A 126 -0.35 7.86 15.75
C GLY A 126 -0.38 6.39 15.36
N TYR A 127 0.49 5.59 15.97
CA TYR A 127 0.54 4.15 15.73
C TYR A 127 0.92 3.37 17.00
N ASP A 128 0.48 2.11 17.08
CA ASP A 128 1.01 1.14 18.04
C ASP A 128 2.23 0.40 17.48
N ARG A 129 2.22 0.16 16.16
CA ARG A 129 3.33 -0.44 15.42
C ARG A 129 3.51 0.29 14.08
N LEU A 130 4.74 0.40 13.63
CA LEU A 130 5.12 1.02 12.37
C LEU A 130 5.86 0.03 11.48
N VAL A 131 5.43 -0.07 10.23
CA VAL A 131 6.11 -0.83 9.18
C VAL A 131 6.68 0.16 8.18
N LEU A 132 7.99 0.09 7.94
CA LEU A 132 8.69 0.93 6.98
C LEU A 132 9.02 0.11 5.73
N ALA A 133 8.39 0.45 4.62
CA ALA A 133 8.60 -0.17 3.31
C ALA A 133 8.70 0.89 2.19
N PRO A 134 9.56 1.94 2.35
CA PRO A 134 9.60 3.10 1.44
C PRO A 134 10.14 2.76 0.04
N GLY A 135 10.71 1.56 -0.15
CA GLY A 135 11.38 1.18 -1.38
C GLY A 135 12.81 1.68 -1.45
N ILE A 136 13.29 1.90 -2.67
CA ILE A 136 14.67 2.35 -2.94
C ILE A 136 14.69 3.70 -3.65
N GLU A 137 15.79 4.40 -3.47
CA GLU A 137 16.17 5.57 -4.26
C GLU A 137 17.55 5.32 -4.89
N VAL A 138 17.74 5.79 -6.12
CA VAL A 138 19.03 5.68 -6.82
C VAL A 138 19.87 6.90 -6.46
N LEU A 139 21.07 6.65 -5.93
CA LEU A 139 22.01 7.72 -5.55
C LEU A 139 22.79 8.20 -6.78
N THR A 140 22.23 9.14 -7.52
CA THR A 140 22.81 9.63 -8.77
C THR A 140 24.03 10.54 -8.57
N ASP A 141 24.23 11.07 -7.36
CA ASP A 141 25.36 11.96 -7.02
C ASP A 141 26.69 11.22 -6.81
N THR A 142 26.66 9.89 -6.72
CA THR A 142 27.85 9.07 -6.48
C THR A 142 28.75 8.94 -7.70
N VAL A 143 28.21 9.16 -8.90
CA VAL A 143 28.96 9.09 -10.17
C VAL A 143 28.98 10.47 -10.81
N LYS A 144 30.17 11.02 -10.98
CA LYS A 144 30.35 12.36 -11.57
C LYS A 144 29.73 12.43 -12.98
N GLY A 145 28.85 13.40 -13.20
CA GLY A 145 28.18 13.65 -14.49
C GLY A 145 26.97 12.75 -14.74
N PHE A 146 26.66 11.79 -13.86
CA PHE A 146 25.51 10.90 -14.03
C PHE A 146 24.18 11.68 -13.97
N LYS A 147 24.02 12.56 -13.00
CA LYS A 147 22.80 13.34 -12.80
C LYS A 147 22.44 14.22 -13.99
N GLU A 148 23.45 14.89 -14.57
CA GLU A 148 23.30 15.72 -15.74
C GLU A 148 22.98 14.88 -17.00
N ALA A 149 23.61 13.71 -17.13
CA ALA A 149 23.38 12.79 -18.23
C ALA A 149 21.99 12.14 -18.14
N GLU A 150 21.55 11.79 -16.93
CA GLU A 150 20.20 11.28 -16.65
C GLU A 150 19.13 12.32 -16.96
N ALA A 151 19.31 13.57 -16.49
CA ALA A 151 18.39 14.67 -16.77
C ALA A 151 18.28 14.98 -18.27
N ALA A 152 19.38 14.78 -19.01
CA ALA A 152 19.42 14.91 -20.47
C ALA A 152 18.88 13.67 -21.22
N GLY A 153 18.45 12.62 -20.51
CA GLY A 153 17.96 11.36 -21.10
C GLY A 153 19.04 10.56 -21.84
N LYS A 154 20.32 10.83 -21.61
CA LYS A 154 21.44 10.14 -22.24
C LYS A 154 21.84 8.84 -21.55
N VAL A 155 21.65 8.80 -20.24
CA VAL A 155 21.90 7.63 -19.39
C VAL A 155 20.59 7.30 -18.65
N VAL A 156 20.25 6.04 -18.59
CA VAL A 156 19.06 5.53 -17.90
C VAL A 156 19.47 4.36 -17.00
N HIS A 157 18.69 4.13 -15.97
CA HIS A 157 18.86 2.94 -15.13
C HIS A 157 17.68 1.98 -15.30
N ALA A 158 17.89 0.69 -15.03
CA ALA A 158 16.86 -0.36 -15.08
C ALA A 158 16.43 -0.85 -13.69
N TRP A 159 16.91 -0.23 -12.58
CA TRP A 159 16.69 -0.71 -11.23
C TRP A 159 15.29 -0.39 -10.67
N LYS A 160 14.75 0.76 -11.02
CA LYS A 160 13.44 1.21 -10.58
C LYS A 160 12.52 1.33 -11.79
N ALA A 161 11.50 0.49 -11.85
CA ALA A 161 10.56 0.51 -12.97
C ALA A 161 9.76 1.82 -12.99
N GLY A 162 9.57 2.38 -14.17
CA GLY A 162 8.88 3.64 -14.38
C GLY A 162 9.18 4.27 -15.72
N ALA A 163 9.22 5.61 -15.78
CA ALA A 163 9.48 6.36 -16.99
C ALA A 163 10.81 5.99 -17.64
N GLN A 164 11.85 5.71 -16.86
CA GLN A 164 13.16 5.30 -17.36
C GLN A 164 13.13 3.93 -18.05
N THR A 165 12.27 3.01 -17.62
CA THR A 165 12.07 1.72 -18.31
C THR A 165 11.56 1.93 -19.73
N ALA A 166 10.54 2.79 -19.89
CA ALA A 166 10.01 3.13 -21.22
C ALA A 166 11.03 3.87 -22.08
N LEU A 167 11.81 4.78 -21.49
CA LEU A 167 12.87 5.50 -22.19
C LEU A 167 13.98 4.57 -22.67
N LEU A 168 14.43 3.65 -21.81
CA LEU A 168 15.44 2.64 -22.17
C LEU A 168 14.93 1.72 -23.29
N ARG A 169 13.68 1.27 -23.22
CA ARG A 169 13.06 0.50 -24.31
C ARG A 169 13.12 1.26 -25.62
N LYS A 170 12.70 2.54 -25.63
CA LYS A 170 12.75 3.39 -26.83
C LYS A 170 14.16 3.55 -27.37
N GLN A 171 15.18 3.70 -26.51
CA GLN A 171 16.58 3.77 -26.93
C GLN A 171 17.05 2.46 -27.57
N LEU A 172 16.67 1.31 -27.01
CA LEU A 172 16.99 -0.01 -27.57
C LEU A 172 16.34 -0.21 -28.95
N GLU A 173 15.10 0.20 -29.13
CA GLU A 173 14.40 0.12 -30.42
C GLU A 173 15.00 1.04 -31.50
N ALA A 174 15.54 2.17 -31.08
CA ALA A 174 16.19 3.12 -32.01
C ALA A 174 17.66 2.76 -32.33
N MET A 175 18.23 1.78 -31.64
CA MET A 175 19.62 1.39 -31.86
C MET A 175 19.74 0.60 -33.18
N PRO A 176 20.67 0.95 -34.08
CA PRO A 176 20.90 0.19 -35.31
C PRO A 176 21.50 -1.19 -34.99
N ASP A 177 21.29 -2.16 -35.89
CA ASP A 177 21.92 -3.47 -35.79
C ASP A 177 23.43 -3.35 -35.70
N GLY A 178 24.04 -4.03 -34.74
CA GLY A 178 25.47 -3.92 -34.45
C GLY A 178 25.87 -2.70 -33.63
N GLY A 179 24.90 -1.90 -33.17
CA GLY A 179 25.14 -0.75 -32.29
C GLY A 179 25.79 -1.15 -30.97
N THR A 180 26.56 -0.24 -30.37
CA THR A 180 27.26 -0.49 -29.10
C THR A 180 26.33 -0.21 -27.92
N PHE A 181 26.10 -1.21 -27.07
CA PHE A 181 25.44 -1.08 -25.78
C PHE A 181 26.49 -1.13 -24.66
N VAL A 182 26.50 -0.13 -23.79
CA VAL A 182 27.38 -0.06 -22.63
C VAL A 182 26.58 -0.13 -21.35
N MET A 183 26.90 -1.10 -20.51
CA MET A 183 26.33 -1.22 -19.17
C MET A 183 27.43 -1.07 -18.13
N SER A 184 27.29 -0.09 -17.24
CA SER A 184 28.20 0.10 -16.11
C SER A 184 27.49 -0.27 -14.82
N VAL A 185 28.19 -1.01 -13.96
CA VAL A 185 27.78 -1.29 -12.59
C VAL A 185 28.72 -0.47 -11.70
N PRO A 186 28.21 0.51 -10.92
CA PRO A 186 29.01 1.32 -10.02
C PRO A 186 29.50 0.56 -8.80
#